data_9387f206bf26bad0c796d48f34729a05
#
_entry.id   9387f206bf26bad0c796d48f34729a05
#
_cell.length_a   1.000
_cell.length_b   1.000
_cell.length_c   1.000
_cell.angle_alpha   90.00
_cell.angle_beta   90.00
_cell.angle_gamma   90.00
#
_symmetry.space_group_name_H-M   'P 1'
#
loop_
_entity.id
_entity.type
_entity.pdbx_description
1 polymer ?
#
loop_
_entity_poly.entity_id
_entity_poly.type
_entity_poly.pdbx_seq_one_letter_code
_entity_poly.pdbx_strand_id
1 'polypeptide(L)'
;MKSLPQPLQQLIDSLSRLPGIGRKTATRLAFHIMNTDPGESEALSTAIKRVRSEIRTCVRCFNFSEQELCSICRDPNRQSRIVCVVEDPQNILMVEKTNEYRGLYHVLGGVISPLEGI
;
A
#
# COMPACT_ATOMS: atom_id res chain seq x y z
N MET A 1 -8.28 -22.33 -17.86
CA MET A 1 -7.78 -22.94 -19.09
C MET A 1 -6.99 -24.19 -18.77
N LYS A 2 -7.38 -25.30 -19.38
CA LYS A 2 -6.75 -26.58 -19.06
C LYS A 2 -5.42 -26.82 -19.76
N SER A 3 -5.12 -26.02 -20.77
CA SER A 3 -3.92 -26.21 -21.59
C SER A 3 -2.69 -25.47 -21.07
N LEU A 4 -2.83 -24.67 -20.04
CA LEU A 4 -1.71 -23.93 -19.48
C LEU A 4 -1.00 -24.73 -18.40
N PRO A 5 0.34 -24.62 -18.32
CA PRO A 5 1.06 -25.17 -17.18
C PRO A 5 0.53 -24.61 -15.87
N GLN A 6 0.51 -25.45 -14.84
CA GLN A 6 -0.09 -25.05 -13.56
C GLN A 6 0.52 -23.80 -12.93
N PRO A 7 1.86 -23.61 -12.94
CA PRO A 7 2.42 -22.39 -12.37
C PRO A 7 1.92 -21.11 -13.07
N LEU A 8 1.74 -21.17 -14.38
CA LEU A 8 1.23 -20.04 -15.14
C LEU A 8 -0.25 -19.81 -14.82
N GLN A 9 -1.03 -20.86 -14.76
CA GLN A 9 -2.45 -20.77 -14.40
C GLN A 9 -2.61 -20.18 -12.98
N GLN A 10 -1.77 -20.63 -12.06
CA GLN A 10 -1.80 -20.13 -10.68
C GLN A 10 -1.50 -18.64 -10.61
N LEU A 11 -0.51 -18.18 -11.40
CA LEU A 11 -0.19 -16.76 -11.45
C LEU A 11 -1.33 -15.92 -12.00
N ILE A 12 -1.95 -16.40 -13.09
CA ILE A 12 -3.11 -15.73 -13.68
C ILE A 12 -4.24 -15.64 -12.66
N ASP A 13 -4.53 -16.72 -11.97
CA ASP A 13 -5.58 -16.77 -10.97
C ASP A 13 -5.30 -15.79 -9.82
N SER A 14 -4.06 -15.75 -9.37
CA SER A 14 -3.65 -14.85 -8.27
C SER A 14 -3.79 -13.38 -8.67
N LEU A 15 -3.32 -13.03 -9.86
CA LEU A 15 -3.42 -11.66 -10.36
C LEU A 15 -4.87 -11.24 -10.57
N SER A 16 -5.73 -12.15 -11.04
CA SER A 16 -7.13 -11.84 -11.30
C SER A 16 -7.94 -11.59 -10.03
N ARG A 17 -7.42 -11.98 -8.87
CA ARG A 17 -8.06 -11.68 -7.58
C ARG A 17 -7.78 -10.28 -7.08
N LEU A 18 -6.84 -9.57 -7.70
CA LEU A 18 -6.55 -8.19 -7.32
C LEU A 18 -7.65 -7.26 -7.84
N PRO A 19 -8.04 -6.25 -7.04
CA PRO A 19 -9.08 -5.32 -7.49
C PRO A 19 -8.69 -4.61 -8.78
N GLY A 20 -9.64 -4.53 -9.71
CA GLY A 20 -9.42 -3.86 -10.99
C GLY A 20 -8.71 -4.70 -12.03
N ILE A 21 -8.26 -5.90 -11.70
CA ILE A 21 -7.59 -6.78 -12.65
C ILE A 21 -8.52 -7.92 -13.04
N GLY A 22 -9.04 -7.85 -14.28
CA GLY A 22 -9.85 -8.91 -14.84
C GLY A 22 -8.98 -10.01 -15.43
N ARG A 23 -9.64 -11.07 -15.90
CA ARG A 23 -8.96 -12.26 -16.41
C ARG A 23 -8.03 -11.95 -17.58
N LYS A 24 -8.49 -11.11 -18.51
CA LYS A 24 -7.71 -10.77 -19.68
C LYS A 24 -6.43 -10.01 -19.31
N THR A 25 -6.55 -9.04 -18.42
CA THR A 25 -5.40 -8.27 -17.95
C THR A 25 -4.45 -9.14 -17.16
N ALA A 26 -5.00 -10.01 -16.28
CA ALA A 26 -4.17 -10.94 -15.50
C ALA A 26 -3.36 -11.86 -16.42
N THR A 27 -3.96 -12.33 -17.48
CA THR A 27 -3.28 -13.19 -18.46
C THR A 27 -2.12 -12.44 -19.12
N ARG A 28 -2.34 -11.20 -19.56
CA ARG A 28 -1.29 -10.39 -20.16
C ARG A 28 -0.15 -10.13 -19.19
N LEU A 29 -0.49 -9.80 -17.95
CA LEU A 29 0.53 -9.55 -16.92
C LEU A 29 1.34 -10.79 -16.61
N ALA A 30 0.69 -11.94 -16.52
CA ALA A 30 1.38 -13.20 -16.24
C ALA A 30 2.37 -13.55 -17.35
N PHE A 31 1.97 -13.39 -18.61
CA PHE A 31 2.87 -13.62 -19.75
C PHE A 31 4.02 -12.63 -19.75
N HIS A 32 3.76 -11.37 -19.39
CA HIS A 32 4.83 -10.39 -19.29
C HIS A 32 5.85 -10.79 -18.22
N ILE A 33 5.37 -11.18 -17.04
CA ILE A 33 6.23 -11.61 -15.93
C ILE A 33 7.08 -12.83 -16.33
N MET A 34 6.45 -13.76 -17.04
CA MET A 34 7.13 -14.98 -17.47
C MET A 34 8.23 -14.69 -18.48
N ASN A 35 8.05 -13.69 -19.33
CA ASN A 35 8.96 -13.37 -20.43
C ASN A 35 9.92 -12.23 -20.13
N THR A 36 9.81 -11.60 -18.98
CA THR A 36 10.73 -10.54 -18.58
C THR A 36 12.00 -11.14 -17.98
N ASP A 37 12.99 -10.28 -17.74
CA ASP A 37 14.23 -10.70 -17.12
C ASP A 37 13.95 -11.33 -15.74
N PRO A 38 14.56 -12.51 -15.43
CA PRO A 38 14.31 -13.15 -14.13
C PRO A 38 14.56 -12.26 -12.92
N GLY A 39 15.51 -11.31 -13.03
CA GLY A 39 15.77 -10.35 -11.95
C GLY A 39 14.59 -9.45 -11.67
N GLU A 40 13.81 -9.07 -12.69
CA GLU A 40 12.65 -8.22 -12.50
C GLU A 40 11.51 -8.95 -11.81
N SER A 41 11.26 -10.19 -12.19
CA SER A 41 10.20 -10.97 -11.53
C SER A 41 10.57 -11.29 -10.08
N GLU A 42 11.85 -11.54 -9.82
CA GLU A 42 12.32 -11.77 -8.46
C GLU A 42 12.18 -10.51 -7.62
N ALA A 43 12.50 -9.34 -8.18
CA ALA A 43 12.35 -8.07 -7.50
C ALA A 43 10.89 -7.79 -7.15
N LEU A 44 9.97 -8.10 -8.07
CA LEU A 44 8.54 -7.93 -7.81
C LEU A 44 8.08 -8.85 -6.68
N SER A 45 8.50 -10.10 -6.71
CA SER A 45 8.18 -11.07 -5.67
C SER A 45 8.67 -10.60 -4.30
N THR A 46 9.91 -10.12 -4.24
CA THR A 46 10.52 -9.62 -3.01
C THR A 46 9.78 -8.38 -2.51
N ALA A 47 9.43 -7.46 -3.42
CA ALA A 47 8.70 -6.24 -3.04
C ALA A 47 7.35 -6.57 -2.41
N ILE A 48 6.64 -7.55 -2.97
CA ILE A 48 5.35 -7.98 -2.42
C ILE A 48 5.53 -8.54 -0.99
N LYS A 49 6.55 -9.38 -0.79
CA LYS A 49 6.83 -9.94 0.54
C LYS A 49 7.20 -8.86 1.54
N ARG A 50 8.02 -7.90 1.14
CA ARG A 50 8.49 -6.83 2.03
C ARG A 50 7.36 -5.93 2.51
N VAL A 51 6.40 -5.62 1.64
CA VAL A 51 5.23 -4.83 2.04
C VAL A 51 4.48 -5.50 3.19
N ARG A 52 4.37 -6.82 3.16
CA ARG A 52 3.66 -7.56 4.22
C ARG A 52 4.47 -7.70 5.50
N SER A 53 5.78 -7.81 5.39
CA SER A 53 6.63 -8.13 6.54
C SER A 53 7.30 -6.89 7.16
N GLU A 54 7.52 -5.81 6.39
CA GLU A 54 8.29 -4.67 6.86
C GLU A 54 7.47 -3.40 7.09
N ILE A 55 6.25 -3.32 6.54
CA ILE A 55 5.39 -2.16 6.81
C ILE A 55 4.62 -2.41 8.11
N ARG A 56 4.68 -1.42 8.99
CA ARG A 56 3.98 -1.43 10.27
C ARG A 56 3.26 -0.09 10.45
N THR A 57 2.60 0.07 11.56
CA THR A 57 1.85 1.27 11.88
C THR A 57 2.65 2.16 12.82
N CYS A 58 2.76 3.44 12.48
CA CYS A 58 3.39 4.43 13.36
C CYS A 58 2.65 4.46 14.70
N VAL A 59 3.39 4.35 15.81
CA VAL A 59 2.79 4.30 17.15
C VAL A 59 2.18 5.64 17.56
N ARG A 60 2.56 6.72 16.90
CA ARG A 60 2.06 8.06 17.23
C ARG A 60 0.86 8.47 16.39
N CYS A 61 0.97 8.40 15.07
CA CYS A 61 -0.06 8.93 14.17
C CYS A 61 -0.87 7.86 13.42
N PHE A 62 -0.44 6.60 13.49
CA PHE A 62 -1.06 5.46 12.83
C PHE A 62 -0.92 5.44 11.31
N ASN A 63 0.02 6.22 10.75
CA ASN A 63 0.41 6.14 9.36
C ASN A 63 1.22 4.87 9.08
N PHE A 64 1.43 4.55 7.81
CA PHE A 64 2.39 3.51 7.43
C PHE A 64 3.78 3.87 7.92
N SER A 65 4.57 2.89 8.30
CA SER A 65 5.91 3.13 8.78
C SER A 65 6.78 1.89 8.60
N GLU A 66 8.08 2.10 8.43
CA GLU A 66 9.05 1.01 8.51
C GLU A 66 9.54 0.86 9.94
N GLN A 67 9.45 1.92 10.73
CA GLN A 67 9.96 2.00 12.08
C GLN A 67 8.83 2.26 13.05
N GLU A 68 9.15 2.36 14.33
CA GLU A 68 8.18 2.67 15.35
C GLU A 68 7.47 3.99 15.09
N LEU A 69 8.23 5.03 14.68
CA LEU A 69 7.68 6.31 14.26
C LEU A 69 7.87 6.49 12.76
N CYS A 70 6.86 7.00 12.08
CA CYS A 70 6.94 7.24 10.64
C CYS A 70 7.85 8.42 10.32
N SER A 71 8.22 8.56 9.03
CA SER A 71 9.12 9.61 8.58
C SER A 71 8.61 11.02 8.88
N ILE A 72 7.29 11.20 8.87
CA ILE A 72 6.70 12.50 9.15
C ILE A 72 6.81 12.83 10.65
N CYS A 73 6.46 11.88 11.51
CA CYS A 73 6.56 12.08 12.96
C CYS A 73 8.01 12.28 13.42
N ARG A 74 8.97 11.73 12.70
CA ARG A 74 10.39 11.88 13.02
C ARG A 74 11.03 13.14 12.46
N ASP A 75 10.34 13.80 11.52
CA ASP A 75 10.91 14.98 10.84
C ASP A 75 10.87 16.19 11.75
N PRO A 76 12.05 16.71 12.15
CA PRO A 76 12.10 17.87 13.03
C PRO A 76 11.64 19.18 12.37
N ASN A 77 11.52 19.18 11.04
CA ASN A 77 11.08 20.36 10.30
C ASN A 77 9.57 20.49 10.23
N ARG A 78 8.82 19.52 10.76
CA ARG A 78 7.37 19.59 10.79
C ARG A 78 6.89 20.51 11.92
N GLN A 79 5.74 21.14 11.67
CA GLN A 79 5.10 22.02 12.65
C GLN A 79 4.25 21.18 13.59
N SER A 80 4.79 20.87 14.76
CA SER A 80 4.16 19.96 15.71
C SER A 80 2.88 20.50 16.34
N ARG A 81 2.57 21.76 16.14
CA ARG A 81 1.34 22.39 16.68
C ARG A 81 0.12 22.12 15.81
N ILE A 82 0.32 21.68 14.57
CA ILE A 82 -0.75 21.50 13.61
C ILE A 82 -0.91 20.01 13.33
N VAL A 83 -2.12 19.51 13.53
CA VAL A 83 -2.42 18.11 13.28
C VAL A 83 -3.59 18.02 12.30
N CYS A 84 -3.38 17.32 11.18
CA CYS A 84 -4.41 17.04 10.21
C CYS A 84 -4.97 15.65 10.50
N VAL A 85 -6.24 15.58 10.83
CA VAL A 85 -6.91 14.31 11.13
C VAL A 85 -7.47 13.73 9.84
N VAL A 86 -7.10 12.51 9.52
CA VAL A 86 -7.56 11.83 8.31
C VAL A 86 -8.16 10.47 8.67
N GLU A 87 -9.01 9.96 7.80
CA GLU A 87 -9.65 8.68 7.99
C GLU A 87 -8.68 7.52 7.75
N ASP A 88 -7.96 7.56 6.64
CA ASP A 88 -7.06 6.51 6.21
C ASP A 88 -5.66 7.04 5.95
N PRO A 89 -4.62 6.19 6.11
CA PRO A 89 -3.26 6.61 5.79
C PRO A 89 -3.09 7.07 4.35
N GLN A 90 -3.91 6.55 3.42
CA GLN A 90 -3.85 6.96 2.01
C GLN A 90 -4.16 8.44 1.84
N ASN A 91 -4.99 9.00 2.71
CA ASN A 91 -5.32 10.43 2.65
C ASN A 91 -4.10 11.30 2.91
N ILE A 92 -3.14 10.80 3.70
CA ILE A 92 -1.89 11.52 3.94
C ILE A 92 -1.14 11.72 2.64
N LEU A 93 -1.08 10.69 1.79
CA LEU A 93 -0.41 10.80 0.51
C LEU A 93 -1.01 11.90 -0.36
N MET A 94 -2.32 12.05 -0.33
CA MET A 94 -3.00 13.07 -1.11
C MET A 94 -2.66 14.46 -0.63
N VAL A 95 -2.60 14.67 0.69
CA VAL A 95 -2.23 15.97 1.25
C VAL A 95 -0.76 16.27 1.00
N GLU A 96 0.12 15.27 1.17
CA GLU A 96 1.56 15.46 0.95
C GLU A 96 1.89 15.80 -0.49
N LYS A 97 1.11 15.33 -1.45
CA LYS A 97 1.33 15.66 -2.86
C LYS A 97 1.18 17.15 -3.16
N THR A 98 0.46 17.87 -2.32
CA THR A 98 0.31 19.32 -2.52
C THR A 98 1.58 20.09 -2.16
N ASN A 99 2.46 19.51 -1.35
CA ASN A 99 3.68 20.13 -0.83
C ASN A 99 3.42 21.42 -0.05
N GLU A 100 2.19 21.63 0.40
CA GLU A 100 1.81 22.87 1.11
C GLU A 100 1.61 22.66 2.61
N TYR A 101 1.41 21.41 3.04
CA TYR A 101 1.16 21.12 4.44
C TYR A 101 2.46 20.72 5.14
N ARG A 102 2.74 21.31 6.29
CA ARG A 102 3.97 21.07 7.06
C ARG A 102 3.70 20.59 8.49
N GLY A 103 2.45 20.27 8.81
CA GLY A 103 2.09 19.80 10.14
C GLY A 103 2.22 18.28 10.26
N LEU A 104 1.66 17.76 11.33
CA LEU A 104 1.61 16.34 11.60
C LEU A 104 0.22 15.78 11.22
N TYR A 105 0.05 14.49 11.39
CA TYR A 105 -1.20 13.81 11.05
C TYR A 105 -1.67 12.94 12.20
N HIS A 106 -2.94 12.60 12.15
CA HIS A 106 -3.51 11.56 12.99
C HIS A 106 -4.51 10.77 12.15
N VAL A 107 -4.30 9.46 12.07
CA VAL A 107 -5.15 8.56 11.30
C VAL A 107 -6.17 7.90 12.23
N LEU A 108 -7.45 8.10 11.93
CA LEU A 108 -8.52 7.53 12.74
C LEU A 108 -8.74 6.03 12.49
N GLY A 109 -8.48 5.59 11.26
CA GLY A 109 -8.69 4.20 10.89
C GLY A 109 -10.15 3.87 10.60
N GLY A 110 -11.02 4.87 10.52
CA GLY A 110 -12.42 4.68 10.21
C GLY A 110 -13.20 5.95 10.40
N VAL A 111 -14.45 5.95 9.92
CA VAL A 111 -15.35 7.10 10.02
C VAL A 111 -16.06 7.04 11.37
N ILE A 112 -16.14 8.17 12.05
CA ILE A 112 -16.94 8.27 13.27
C ILE A 112 -18.41 8.27 12.88
N SER A 113 -19.17 7.30 13.41
CA SER A 113 -20.59 7.18 13.14
C SER A 113 -21.35 7.04 14.46
N PRO A 114 -22.09 8.07 14.88
CA PRO A 114 -22.88 7.98 16.11
C PRO A 114 -23.93 6.86 16.07
N LEU A 115 -24.46 6.54 14.88
CA LEU A 115 -25.47 5.49 14.73
C LEU A 115 -24.87 4.09 14.93
N GLU A 116 -23.58 3.94 14.71
CA GLU A 116 -22.87 2.67 14.90
C GLU A 116 -22.11 2.62 16.22
N GLY A 117 -22.16 3.68 17.00
CA GLY A 117 -21.49 3.77 18.28
C GLY A 117 -19.97 3.95 18.18
N ILE A 118 -19.49 4.42 17.06
CA ILE A 118 -18.06 4.65 16.82
C ILE A 118 -17.72 6.11 16.98
#